data_4cd2538c4841547dd5e641fc93163fbe
#
_entry.id   4cd2538c4841547dd5e641fc93163fbe
#
_cell.length_a   1.000
_cell.length_b   1.000
_cell.length_c   1.000
_cell.angle_alpha   90.00
_cell.angle_beta   90.00
_cell.angle_gamma   90.00
#
_symmetry.space_group_name_H-M   'P 1'
#
loop_
_entity.id
_entity.type
_entity.pdbx_description
1 polymer ?
#
loop_
_entity_poly.entity_id
_entity_poly.type
_entity_poly.pdbx_seq_one_letter_code
_entity_poly.pdbx_strand_id
1 'polypeptide(L)'
;MLNDEIIERVASYFPNLKVIFLARDPVDRAWSQLSMGVRLGMISPFDETDSGEVIRNLLNPGVFSLSHPSKIVARWKRYVHPDRFRIYFFDDLERNPAELRCSILHFLGCDPEKPSGRLRADHNSDAKRKKLRLTDKVRSRVAQFFRDELKACASELRGPAKAWPARYGFSLLYFFAGLADNLDLFLWCDWIA
;
A
#
# COMPACT_ATOMS: atom_id res chain seq x y z
N MET A 1 -9.33 -10.80 -1.43
CA MET A 1 -9.66 -9.39 -1.73
C MET A 1 -11.04 -9.34 -2.34
N LEU A 2 -11.87 -8.33 -2.01
CA LEU A 2 -13.20 -8.17 -2.60
C LEU A 2 -13.09 -7.97 -4.11
N ASN A 3 -13.95 -8.62 -4.88
CA ASN A 3 -14.07 -8.39 -6.32
C ASN A 3 -14.92 -7.14 -6.61
N ASP A 4 -14.94 -6.71 -7.86
CA ASP A 4 -15.64 -5.49 -8.29
C ASP A 4 -17.15 -5.57 -8.01
N GLU A 5 -17.77 -6.69 -8.29
CA GLU A 5 -19.22 -6.92 -8.05
C GLU A 5 -19.61 -6.74 -6.58
N ILE A 6 -18.80 -7.26 -5.65
CA ILE A 6 -19.06 -7.09 -4.21
C ILE A 6 -18.89 -5.63 -3.80
N ILE A 7 -17.85 -4.94 -4.30
CA ILE A 7 -17.63 -3.52 -3.98
C ILE A 7 -18.79 -2.67 -4.50
N GLU A 8 -19.22 -2.88 -5.72
CA GLU A 8 -20.36 -2.20 -6.33
C GLU A 8 -21.65 -2.41 -5.51
N ARG A 9 -21.93 -3.66 -5.14
CA ARG A 9 -23.09 -3.97 -4.30
C ARG A 9 -23.02 -3.27 -2.95
N VAL A 10 -21.89 -3.30 -2.27
CA VAL A 10 -21.70 -2.61 -0.98
C VAL A 10 -21.91 -1.10 -1.14
N ALA A 11 -21.32 -0.49 -2.17
CA ALA A 11 -21.46 0.92 -2.43
C ALA A 11 -22.92 1.33 -2.77
N SER A 12 -23.66 0.47 -3.48
CA SER A 12 -25.06 0.72 -3.83
C SER A 12 -26.00 0.59 -2.60
N TYR A 13 -25.75 -0.39 -1.72
CA TYR A 13 -26.54 -0.54 -0.50
C TYR A 13 -26.28 0.57 0.54
N PHE A 14 -25.09 1.17 0.52
CA PHE A 14 -24.68 2.19 1.47
C PHE A 14 -24.26 3.48 0.76
N PRO A 15 -25.20 4.30 0.28
CA PRO A 15 -24.91 5.49 -0.54
C PRO A 15 -24.04 6.53 0.20
N ASN A 16 -24.04 6.51 1.53
CA ASN A 16 -23.21 7.39 2.36
C ASN A 16 -21.96 6.71 2.93
N LEU A 17 -21.58 5.55 2.39
CA LEU A 17 -20.39 4.80 2.83
C LEU A 17 -19.14 5.67 2.75
N LYS A 18 -18.47 5.84 3.86
CA LYS A 18 -17.13 6.41 3.93
C LYS A 18 -16.11 5.29 3.97
N VAL A 19 -15.15 5.33 3.06
CA VAL A 19 -14.10 4.32 2.94
C VAL A 19 -12.76 4.91 3.36
N ILE A 20 -12.08 4.20 4.24
CA ILE A 20 -10.73 4.49 4.70
C ILE A 20 -9.82 3.38 4.20
N PHE A 21 -8.76 3.75 3.52
CA PHE A 21 -7.70 2.84 3.12
C PHE A 21 -6.39 3.24 3.83
N LEU A 22 -5.89 2.38 4.71
CA LEU A 22 -4.58 2.57 5.35
C LEU A 22 -3.50 1.94 4.46
N ALA A 23 -2.88 2.76 3.63
CA ALA A 23 -1.82 2.36 2.72
C ALA A 23 -0.52 2.07 3.49
N ARG A 24 0.19 1.04 3.04
CA ARG A 24 1.50 0.67 3.56
C ARG A 24 2.41 0.32 2.40
N ASP A 25 3.72 0.59 2.55
CA ASP A 25 4.76 0.16 1.63
C ASP A 25 4.56 -1.32 1.23
N PRO A 26 4.48 -1.65 -0.07
CA PRO A 26 4.23 -3.00 -0.56
C PRO A 26 5.18 -4.06 0.01
N VAL A 27 6.46 -3.74 0.17
CA VAL A 27 7.49 -4.63 0.71
C VAL A 27 7.18 -4.96 2.17
N ASP A 28 6.95 -3.92 2.98
CA ASP A 28 6.64 -4.09 4.40
C ASP A 28 5.27 -4.74 4.61
N ARG A 29 4.31 -4.46 3.72
CA ARG A 29 2.98 -5.09 3.76
C ARG A 29 3.07 -6.58 3.48
N ALA A 30 3.79 -6.97 2.41
CA ALA A 30 3.97 -8.35 2.01
C ALA A 30 4.71 -9.14 3.10
N TRP A 31 5.79 -8.59 3.64
CA TRP A 31 6.55 -9.23 4.71
C TRP A 31 5.74 -9.42 5.99
N SER A 32 4.94 -8.42 6.35
CA SER A 32 4.03 -8.52 7.48
C SER A 32 2.97 -9.61 7.28
N GLN A 33 2.47 -9.76 6.05
CA GLN A 33 1.48 -10.78 5.71
C GLN A 33 2.10 -12.19 5.74
N LEU A 34 3.30 -12.37 5.20
CA LEU A 34 4.04 -13.64 5.29
C LEU A 34 4.28 -14.03 6.74
N SER A 35 4.82 -13.10 7.55
CA SER A 35 5.08 -13.33 8.97
C SER A 35 3.81 -13.71 9.73
N MET A 36 2.68 -13.08 9.41
CA MET A 36 1.39 -13.43 9.99
C MET A 36 0.92 -14.81 9.52
N GLY A 37 1.05 -15.11 8.24
CA GLY A 37 0.66 -16.39 7.66
C GLY A 37 1.40 -17.57 8.30
N VAL A 38 2.71 -17.46 8.49
CA VAL A 38 3.53 -18.49 9.17
C VAL A 38 3.11 -18.60 10.64
N ARG A 39 2.95 -17.48 11.35
CA ARG A 39 2.56 -17.47 12.76
C ARG A 39 1.20 -18.13 13.00
N LEU A 40 0.26 -17.98 12.09
CA LEU A 40 -1.09 -18.53 12.18
C LEU A 40 -1.21 -19.93 11.55
N GLY A 41 -0.10 -20.50 11.06
CA GLY A 41 -0.10 -21.82 10.43
C GLY A 41 -0.79 -21.85 9.05
N MET A 42 -1.09 -20.69 8.46
CA MET A 42 -1.68 -20.59 7.11
C MET A 42 -0.63 -20.76 6.00
N ILE A 43 0.63 -20.52 6.32
CA ILE A 43 1.79 -20.73 5.46
C ILE A 43 2.75 -21.62 6.23
N SER A 44 3.22 -22.71 5.59
CA SER A 44 4.24 -23.58 6.17
C SER A 44 5.53 -22.79 6.44
N PRO A 45 6.26 -23.09 7.52
CA PRO A 45 7.57 -22.52 7.75
C PRO A 45 8.47 -22.74 6.52
N PHE A 46 9.26 -21.73 6.19
CA PHE A 46 10.21 -21.73 5.06
C PHE A 46 11.51 -21.04 5.46
N ASP A 47 12.56 -21.22 4.66
CA ASP A 47 13.81 -20.48 4.87
C ASP A 47 13.63 -19.02 4.43
N GLU A 48 13.53 -18.14 5.42
CA GLU A 48 13.36 -16.69 5.22
C GLU A 48 14.61 -16.00 4.65
N THR A 49 15.75 -16.69 4.60
CA THR A 49 17.00 -16.21 4.00
C THR A 49 17.13 -16.63 2.54
N ASP A 50 16.38 -17.64 2.09
CA ASP A 50 16.28 -18.02 0.69
C ASP A 50 15.29 -17.13 -0.05
N SER A 51 15.83 -16.21 -0.85
CA SER A 51 15.03 -15.29 -1.64
C SER A 51 14.10 -15.98 -2.66
N GLY A 52 14.44 -17.18 -3.11
CA GLY A 52 13.58 -17.99 -4.01
C GLY A 52 12.34 -18.50 -3.28
N GLU A 53 12.50 -19.05 -2.07
CA GLU A 53 11.37 -19.46 -1.23
C GLU A 53 10.49 -18.28 -0.84
N VAL A 54 11.10 -17.16 -0.48
CA VAL A 54 10.37 -15.93 -0.17
C VAL A 54 9.50 -15.52 -1.37
N ILE A 55 10.05 -15.43 -2.57
CA ILE A 55 9.28 -15.03 -3.77
C ILE A 55 8.16 -16.02 -4.07
N ARG A 56 8.39 -17.34 -3.93
CA ARG A 56 7.31 -18.33 -4.09
C ARG A 56 6.15 -18.07 -3.11
N ASN A 57 6.46 -17.79 -1.86
CA ASN A 57 5.45 -17.49 -0.85
C ASN A 57 4.74 -16.13 -1.07
N LEU A 58 5.42 -15.14 -1.65
CA LEU A 58 4.81 -13.86 -2.06
C LEU A 58 3.75 -14.05 -3.16
N LEU A 59 3.91 -15.05 -4.02
CA LEU A 59 2.94 -15.37 -5.08
C LEU A 59 1.67 -16.04 -4.54
N ASN A 60 1.62 -16.43 -3.27
CA ASN A 60 0.39 -16.89 -2.64
C ASN A 60 -0.71 -15.82 -2.81
N PRO A 61 -1.89 -16.18 -3.36
CA PRO A 61 -2.94 -15.21 -3.67
C PRO A 61 -3.36 -14.34 -2.48
N GLY A 62 -3.34 -14.90 -1.26
CA GLY A 62 -3.65 -14.17 -0.02
C GLY A 62 -2.61 -13.12 0.35
N VAL A 63 -1.35 -13.29 -0.05
CA VAL A 63 -0.26 -12.32 0.15
C VAL A 63 -0.22 -11.33 -1.00
N PHE A 64 -0.17 -11.85 -2.22
CA PHE A 64 0.01 -11.07 -3.44
C PHE A 64 -1.08 -10.01 -3.62
N SER A 65 -2.35 -10.41 -3.54
CA SER A 65 -3.47 -9.50 -3.77
C SER A 65 -3.56 -8.36 -2.76
N LEU A 66 -3.14 -8.59 -1.52
CA LEU A 66 -3.16 -7.58 -0.45
C LEU A 66 -1.95 -6.65 -0.47
N SER A 67 -0.94 -6.95 -1.27
CA SER A 67 0.32 -6.21 -1.35
C SER A 67 0.40 -5.27 -2.56
N HIS A 68 -0.75 -4.97 -3.17
CA HIS A 68 -0.88 -4.04 -4.29
C HIS A 68 -1.83 -2.88 -3.95
N PRO A 69 -1.41 -1.94 -3.08
CA PRO A 69 -2.25 -0.84 -2.63
C PRO A 69 -2.74 0.06 -3.77
N SER A 70 -1.96 0.31 -4.84
CA SER A 70 -2.39 1.09 -5.99
C SER A 70 -3.62 0.48 -6.65
N LYS A 71 -3.59 -0.84 -6.90
CA LYS A 71 -4.70 -1.58 -7.52
C LYS A 71 -5.95 -1.63 -6.62
N ILE A 72 -5.76 -1.74 -5.30
CA ILE A 72 -6.86 -1.72 -4.34
C ILE A 72 -7.55 -0.35 -4.35
N VAL A 73 -6.77 0.71 -4.27
CA VAL A 73 -7.28 2.09 -4.27
C VAL A 73 -7.97 2.41 -5.59
N ALA A 74 -7.36 2.09 -6.74
CA ALA A 74 -7.95 2.31 -8.06
C ALA A 74 -9.31 1.60 -8.20
N ARG A 75 -9.44 0.38 -7.66
CA ARG A 75 -10.68 -0.38 -7.68
C ARG A 75 -11.79 0.31 -6.86
N TRP A 76 -11.52 0.69 -5.62
CA TRP A 76 -12.51 1.34 -4.76
C TRP A 76 -12.94 2.72 -5.28
N LYS A 77 -12.02 3.50 -5.86
CA LYS A 77 -12.31 4.82 -6.45
C LYS A 77 -13.31 4.77 -7.62
N ARG A 78 -13.54 3.62 -8.23
CA ARG A 78 -14.55 3.47 -9.28
C ARG A 78 -15.98 3.49 -8.75
N TYR A 79 -16.17 3.10 -7.50
CA TYR A 79 -17.50 2.89 -6.90
C TYR A 79 -17.82 3.85 -5.76
N VAL A 80 -16.82 4.54 -5.22
CA VAL A 80 -16.99 5.46 -4.09
C VAL A 80 -16.61 6.87 -4.48
N HIS A 81 -17.51 7.83 -4.20
CA HIS A 81 -17.26 9.24 -4.50
C HIS A 81 -15.98 9.74 -3.79
N PRO A 82 -15.15 10.60 -4.45
CA PRO A 82 -13.87 11.07 -3.90
C PRO A 82 -13.96 11.68 -2.50
N ASP A 83 -15.05 12.41 -2.18
CA ASP A 83 -15.24 13.01 -0.86
C ASP A 83 -15.48 11.99 0.25
N ARG A 84 -15.84 10.78 -0.11
CA ARG A 84 -16.13 9.68 0.80
C ARG A 84 -15.02 8.61 0.82
N PHE A 85 -13.92 8.84 0.09
CA PHE A 85 -12.77 7.95 0.06
C PHE A 85 -11.54 8.69 0.57
N ARG A 86 -10.86 8.16 1.61
CA ARG A 86 -9.61 8.73 2.13
C ARG A 86 -8.52 7.67 2.19
N ILE A 87 -7.33 8.10 1.80
CA ILE A 87 -6.10 7.30 1.93
C ILE A 87 -5.32 7.88 3.10
N TYR A 88 -4.99 7.04 4.05
CA TYR A 88 -4.06 7.30 5.13
C TYR A 88 -2.86 6.38 5.00
N PHE A 89 -1.75 6.69 5.65
CA PHE A 89 -0.52 5.95 5.50
C PHE A 89 -0.05 5.37 6.82
N PHE A 90 0.49 4.15 6.75
CA PHE A 90 1.07 3.50 7.91
C PHE A 90 2.30 4.27 8.42
N ASP A 91 3.00 4.97 7.53
CA ASP A 91 4.09 5.91 7.86
C ASP A 91 3.63 7.02 8.82
N ASP A 92 2.41 7.53 8.64
CA ASP A 92 1.85 8.56 9.53
C ASP A 92 1.42 7.96 10.86
N LEU A 93 0.91 6.71 10.86
CA LEU A 93 0.60 5.98 12.08
C LEU A 93 1.86 5.76 12.94
N GLU A 94 3.00 5.47 12.31
CA GLU A 94 4.27 5.28 13.02
C GLU A 94 4.86 6.60 13.52
N ARG A 95 4.66 7.69 12.78
CA ARG A 95 5.21 9.02 13.10
C ARG A 95 4.39 9.74 14.16
N ASN A 96 3.08 9.82 13.97
CA ASN A 96 2.16 10.54 14.85
C ASN A 96 0.77 9.88 14.88
N PRO A 97 0.58 8.82 15.67
CA PRO A 97 -0.68 8.09 15.74
C PRO A 97 -1.86 8.95 16.26
N ALA A 98 -1.58 9.96 17.09
CA ALA A 98 -2.61 10.84 17.62
C ALA A 98 -3.19 11.75 16.53
N GLU A 99 -2.34 12.36 15.73
CA GLU A 99 -2.76 13.22 14.60
C GLU A 99 -3.52 12.41 13.55
N LEU A 100 -3.02 11.22 13.21
CA LEU A 100 -3.71 10.33 12.28
C LEU A 100 -5.10 9.96 12.80
N ARG A 101 -5.22 9.65 14.09
CA ARG A 101 -6.51 9.36 14.73
C ARG A 101 -7.47 10.54 14.63
N CYS A 102 -7.03 11.76 14.96
CA CYS A 102 -7.84 12.96 14.86
C CYS A 102 -8.32 13.20 13.43
N SER A 103 -7.43 13.04 12.44
CA SER A 103 -7.77 13.17 11.01
C SER A 103 -8.82 12.14 10.57
N ILE A 104 -8.70 10.90 11.02
CA ILE A 104 -9.68 9.85 10.73
C ILE A 104 -11.05 10.18 11.35
N LEU A 105 -11.07 10.58 12.63
CA LEU A 105 -12.32 10.94 13.32
C LEU A 105 -13.01 12.14 12.64
N HIS A 106 -12.24 13.15 12.28
CA HIS A 106 -12.75 14.30 11.54
C HIS A 106 -13.37 13.88 10.20
N PHE A 107 -12.69 13.06 9.42
CA PHE A 107 -13.23 12.53 8.16
C PHE A 107 -14.53 11.74 8.38
N LEU A 108 -14.64 10.97 9.45
CA LEU A 108 -15.84 10.21 9.79
C LEU A 108 -16.98 11.11 10.28
N GLY A 109 -16.73 12.37 10.65
CA GLY A 109 -17.68 13.27 11.27
C GLY A 109 -17.87 12.99 12.77
N CYS A 110 -16.87 12.39 13.40
CA CYS A 110 -16.82 12.12 14.84
C CYS A 110 -16.02 13.20 15.55
N ASP A 111 -16.23 13.35 16.84
CA ASP A 111 -15.48 14.25 17.70
C ASP A 111 -14.00 13.81 17.78
N PRO A 112 -13.04 14.60 17.28
CA PRO A 112 -11.62 14.26 17.31
C PRO A 112 -11.04 14.27 18.72
N GLU A 113 -11.62 15.04 19.66
CA GLU A 113 -11.19 15.12 21.06
C GLU A 113 -11.71 13.95 21.90
N LYS A 114 -12.58 13.12 21.35
CA LYS A 114 -13.07 11.94 22.08
C LYS A 114 -11.90 11.10 22.59
N PRO A 115 -11.85 10.80 23.89
CA PRO A 115 -10.75 10.03 24.47
C PRO A 115 -10.52 8.71 23.73
N SER A 116 -9.26 8.38 23.46
CA SER A 116 -8.91 7.06 22.95
C SER A 116 -9.24 6.02 24.03
N GLY A 117 -9.86 4.92 23.61
CA GLY A 117 -10.11 3.80 24.51
C GLY A 117 -8.80 3.21 25.05
N ARG A 118 -8.91 2.20 25.92
CA ARG A 118 -7.82 1.60 26.71
C ARG A 118 -6.73 0.86 25.92
N LEU A 119 -6.84 0.77 24.59
CA LEU A 119 -5.84 0.07 23.78
C LEU A 119 -4.64 0.98 23.53
N ARG A 120 -3.49 0.56 24.02
CA ARG A 120 -2.22 1.24 23.78
C ARG A 120 -1.78 1.04 22.32
N ALA A 121 -1.02 2.00 21.78
CA ALA A 121 -0.47 1.92 20.41
C ALA A 121 0.48 0.71 20.22
N ASP A 122 1.06 0.20 21.31
CA ASP A 122 1.92 -0.98 21.34
C ASP A 122 1.18 -2.31 21.65
N HIS A 123 -0.16 -2.28 21.71
CA HIS A 123 -0.98 -3.49 21.85
C HIS A 123 -0.60 -4.49 20.76
N ASN A 124 -0.27 -5.72 21.09
CA ASN A 124 0.32 -6.74 20.24
C ASN A 124 1.85 -6.66 20.00
N SER A 125 2.61 -5.88 20.78
CA SER A 125 4.07 -5.85 20.67
C SER A 125 4.71 -7.22 20.85
N ASP A 126 4.14 -8.09 21.70
CA ASP A 126 4.62 -9.45 21.92
C ASP A 126 4.46 -10.37 20.70
N ALA A 127 3.44 -10.13 19.88
CA ALA A 127 3.29 -10.80 18.59
C ALA A 127 4.40 -10.40 17.60
N LYS A 128 5.04 -9.25 17.80
CA LYS A 128 6.17 -8.78 16.98
C LYS A 128 7.43 -9.60 17.17
N ARG A 129 7.61 -10.27 18.31
CA ARG A 129 8.78 -11.13 18.62
C ARG A 129 8.88 -12.38 17.75
N LYS A 130 7.78 -12.82 17.13
CA LYS A 130 7.73 -13.99 16.24
C LYS A 130 7.67 -13.59 14.74
N LYS A 131 8.16 -12.43 14.39
CA LYS A 131 8.24 -12.02 12.97
C LYS A 131 9.42 -12.71 12.28
N LEU A 132 9.22 -13.07 11.02
CA LEU A 132 10.30 -13.46 10.13
C LEU A 132 11.35 -12.34 10.05
N ARG A 133 12.61 -12.71 10.01
CA ARG A 133 13.72 -11.74 9.92
C ARG A 133 13.92 -11.31 8.48
N LEU A 134 13.65 -10.05 8.19
CA LEU A 134 13.89 -9.48 6.86
C LEU A 134 15.35 -9.02 6.76
N THR A 135 16.20 -9.83 6.12
CA THR A 135 17.60 -9.45 5.83
C THR A 135 17.65 -8.45 4.68
N ASP A 136 18.72 -7.66 4.58
CA ASP A 136 18.86 -6.65 3.51
C ASP A 136 18.87 -7.28 2.11
N LYS A 137 19.49 -8.45 1.95
CA LYS A 137 19.49 -9.22 0.70
C LYS A 137 18.05 -9.58 0.28
N VAL A 138 17.27 -10.12 1.20
CA VAL A 138 15.87 -10.51 0.94
C VAL A 138 15.01 -9.27 0.71
N ARG A 139 15.19 -8.23 1.52
CA ARG A 139 14.51 -6.93 1.36
C ARG A 139 14.70 -6.38 -0.04
N SER A 140 15.93 -6.34 -0.54
CA SER A 140 16.24 -5.86 -1.88
C SER A 140 15.55 -6.70 -2.97
N ARG A 141 15.52 -8.02 -2.79
CA ARG A 141 14.86 -8.93 -3.73
C ARG A 141 13.35 -8.76 -3.75
N VAL A 142 12.74 -8.62 -2.58
CA VAL A 142 11.29 -8.34 -2.45
C VAL A 142 10.96 -6.96 -3.02
N ALA A 143 11.79 -5.95 -2.79
CA ALA A 143 11.61 -4.64 -3.37
C ALA A 143 11.68 -4.67 -4.90
N GLN A 144 12.63 -5.42 -5.46
CA GLN A 144 12.71 -5.62 -6.91
C GLN A 144 11.46 -6.31 -7.46
N PHE A 145 10.91 -7.27 -6.75
CA PHE A 145 9.65 -7.93 -7.10
C PHE A 145 8.46 -6.95 -7.13
N PHE A 146 8.40 -6.00 -6.19
CA PHE A 146 7.35 -4.97 -6.12
C PHE A 146 7.74 -3.64 -6.77
N ARG A 147 8.80 -3.59 -7.59
CA ARG A 147 9.32 -2.34 -8.17
C ARG A 147 8.25 -1.52 -8.87
N ASP A 148 7.44 -2.15 -9.71
CA ASP A 148 6.42 -1.46 -10.49
C ASP A 148 5.25 -1.01 -9.59
N GLU A 149 4.89 -1.80 -8.60
CA GLU A 149 3.88 -1.42 -7.61
C GLU A 149 4.36 -0.25 -6.73
N LEU A 150 5.63 -0.23 -6.31
CA LEU A 150 6.22 0.89 -5.58
C LEU A 150 6.14 2.19 -6.38
N LYS A 151 6.45 2.13 -7.69
CA LYS A 151 6.32 3.28 -8.60
C LYS A 151 4.87 3.71 -8.77
N ALA A 152 3.95 2.77 -8.98
CA ALA A 152 2.52 3.05 -9.09
C ALA A 152 1.98 3.73 -7.82
N CYS A 153 2.36 3.23 -6.65
CA CYS A 153 2.01 3.86 -5.37
C CYS A 153 2.53 5.29 -5.27
N ALA A 154 3.77 5.54 -5.67
CA ALA A 154 4.37 6.88 -5.60
C ALA A 154 3.64 7.89 -6.49
N SER A 155 3.19 7.49 -7.69
CA SER A 155 2.45 8.34 -8.62
C SER A 155 0.99 8.53 -8.22
N GLU A 156 0.30 7.46 -7.82
CA GLU A 156 -1.15 7.45 -7.64
C GLU A 156 -1.61 7.81 -6.24
N LEU A 157 -0.91 7.33 -5.20
CA LEU A 157 -1.30 7.56 -3.81
C LEU A 157 -0.77 8.88 -3.27
N ARG A 158 0.37 9.36 -3.79
CA ARG A 158 1.04 10.59 -3.33
C ARG A 158 1.49 10.50 -1.86
N GLY A 159 1.56 11.64 -1.16
CA GLY A 159 1.94 11.68 0.26
C GLY A 159 3.23 10.91 0.56
N PRO A 160 3.31 10.17 1.70
CA PRO A 160 4.45 9.34 2.07
C PRO A 160 4.86 8.31 1.03
N ALA A 161 3.93 7.82 0.20
CA ALA A 161 4.22 6.82 -0.84
C ALA A 161 5.23 7.31 -1.89
N LYS A 162 5.36 8.63 -2.09
CA LYS A 162 6.39 9.20 -2.98
C LYS A 162 7.82 8.80 -2.61
N ALA A 163 8.08 8.58 -1.32
CA ALA A 163 9.40 8.21 -0.83
C ALA A 163 9.65 6.69 -0.85
N TRP A 164 8.63 5.85 -1.04
CA TRP A 164 8.80 4.40 -0.96
C TRP A 164 9.79 3.82 -1.96
N PRO A 165 9.79 4.19 -3.28
CA PRO A 165 10.79 3.68 -4.21
C PRO A 165 12.23 4.01 -3.80
N ALA A 166 12.47 5.23 -3.30
CA ALA A 166 13.80 5.67 -2.90
C ALA A 166 14.36 4.89 -1.70
N ARG A 167 13.52 4.34 -0.82
CA ARG A 167 13.94 3.46 0.29
C ARG A 167 14.71 2.22 -0.18
N TYR A 168 14.50 1.82 -1.43
CA TYR A 168 15.08 0.63 -2.05
C TYR A 168 16.04 0.96 -3.19
N GLY A 169 16.47 2.23 -3.29
CA GLY A 169 17.40 2.69 -4.32
C GLY A 169 16.76 2.88 -5.71
N PHE A 170 15.43 2.87 -5.82
CA PHE A 170 14.76 3.15 -7.09
C PHE A 170 14.57 4.66 -7.25
N SER A 171 15.37 5.28 -8.12
CA SER A 171 15.24 6.70 -8.43
C SER A 171 13.97 6.99 -9.23
N LEU A 172 13.25 8.07 -8.85
CA LEU A 172 12.13 8.60 -9.63
C LEU A 172 12.59 9.36 -10.90
N LEU A 173 13.89 9.69 -11.00
CA LEU A 173 14.45 10.48 -12.12
C LEU A 173 14.32 9.80 -13.49
N TYR A 174 14.24 8.48 -13.54
CA TYR A 174 14.01 7.75 -14.79
C TYR A 174 12.57 7.80 -15.31
N PHE A 175 11.63 8.37 -14.54
CA PHE A 175 10.23 8.47 -14.96
C PHE A 175 10.00 9.61 -15.97
N PHE A 176 10.84 10.64 -15.95
CA PHE A 176 10.74 11.76 -16.90
C PHE A 176 11.53 11.51 -18.19
N ALA A 177 12.51 10.63 -18.20
CA ALA A 177 13.26 10.28 -19.41
C ALA A 177 12.38 9.49 -20.42
N GLY A 178 11.52 8.57 -19.95
CA GLY A 178 10.62 7.81 -20.83
C GLY A 178 9.43 8.59 -21.37
N LEU A 179 9.15 9.78 -20.81
CA LEU A 179 8.13 10.71 -21.35
C LEU A 179 8.74 11.69 -22.35
N ALA A 180 10.04 11.97 -22.25
CA ALA A 180 10.75 12.81 -23.23
C ALA A 180 10.91 12.09 -24.58
N ASP A 181 11.11 10.78 -24.58
CA ASP A 181 11.23 9.99 -25.82
C ASP A 181 9.90 9.84 -26.60
N ASN A 182 8.74 10.18 -25.98
CA ASN A 182 7.44 10.21 -26.65
C ASN A 182 6.95 11.62 -27.03
N LEU A 183 7.70 12.67 -26.71
CA LEU A 183 7.33 14.05 -27.06
C LEU A 183 7.90 14.49 -28.42
N ASP A 184 8.82 13.75 -29.00
CA ASP A 184 9.39 14.06 -30.31
C ASP A 184 8.50 13.63 -31.51
N LEU A 185 7.32 13.07 -31.26
CA LEU A 185 6.38 12.64 -32.32
C LEU A 185 5.22 13.60 -32.57
N PHE A 186 5.14 14.74 -31.87
CA PHE A 186 4.04 15.71 -32.04
C PHE A 186 4.45 17.12 -32.49
N LEU A 187 5.70 17.35 -32.92
CA LEU A 187 6.16 18.65 -33.41
C LEU A 187 6.53 18.66 -34.90
N TRP A 188 5.89 17.80 -35.72
CA TRP A 188 6.09 17.81 -37.19
C TRP A 188 4.77 17.83 -37.97
N CYS A 189 3.91 18.78 -37.68
CA CYS A 189 2.83 19.19 -38.59
C CYS A 189 2.38 20.59 -38.20
N ASP A 190 3.09 21.61 -38.67
CA ASP A 190 2.52 22.94 -38.98
C ASP A 190 3.63 23.87 -39.45
N TRP A 191 4.12 23.60 -40.64
CA TRP A 191 4.80 24.65 -41.45
C TRP A 191 4.76 24.27 -42.93
N ILE A 192 3.59 24.41 -43.61
CA ILE A 192 3.48 24.71 -45.03
C ILE A 192 1.98 25.05 -45.29
N ALA A 193 1.62 26.31 -45.30
CA ALA A 193 0.69 26.98 -46.18
C ALA A 193 0.65 28.47 -45.81
#